data_08ddd81ff21a6a4ccf4dd822f3948b18
#
_entry.id   08ddd81ff21a6a4ccf4dd822f3948b18
#
_cell.length_a   1.000
_cell.length_b   1.000
_cell.length_c   1.000
_cell.angle_alpha   90.00
_cell.angle_beta   90.00
_cell.angle_gamma   90.00
#
_symmetry.space_group_name_H-M   'P 1'
#
loop_
_entity.id
_entity.type
_entity.pdbx_description
1 polymer ?
#
loop_
_entity_poly.entity_id
_entity_poly.type
_entity_poly.pdbx_seq_one_letter_code
_entity_poly.pdbx_strand_id
1 'polypeptide(L)'
;MNQDKIKMREKLSFAMANFGNIPIMTLINGYLLIFYTNICVLSPAACATLFLIARFLDAINDPLVGFMIDHLPTRKMGHFRPTLILGTILCSANFLLLWFGPMLSTSGKLAIAYVSYILLGVLFPVMDISLNSLLPVMTEDMKERNSLSSIKGLAYVIGALVIGVAAPLILGDTSNKQGYINLVLIMTAVIFFFSIIGTMGVKERVKPQMENSYSVKELFKILSQKPVYITFLAVLLYSIGSNIVNAANTYFYTYIFEDLTLASIITLITCVTVFPATMVIGNLIGRFGKKKMYAIGLALAGLAPIIRLLDVRSIPLLIVSVLIAGIGAGFAAPLNYGIQADNTDYIEV
;
A
#
# COMPACT_ATOMS: atom_id res chain seq x y z
N MET A 1 5.88 4.15 -38.49
CA MET A 1 4.67 3.39 -38.13
C MET A 1 4.72 3.08 -36.64
N ASN A 2 3.68 3.45 -35.89
CA ASN A 2 3.59 3.41 -34.42
C ASN A 2 3.77 1.99 -33.82
N GLN A 3 4.98 1.47 -33.72
CA GLN A 3 5.25 0.21 -33.03
C GLN A 3 5.24 0.33 -31.50
N ASP A 4 5.20 1.54 -30.95
CA ASP A 4 5.39 1.81 -29.51
C ASP A 4 4.09 2.08 -28.72
N LYS A 5 2.94 2.18 -29.39
CA LYS A 5 1.65 2.37 -28.68
C LYS A 5 1.22 1.09 -27.98
N ILE A 6 1.11 1.16 -26.66
CA ILE A 6 0.58 0.07 -25.84
C ILE A 6 -0.93 -0.04 -26.09
N LYS A 7 -1.40 -1.24 -26.43
CA LYS A 7 -2.82 -1.51 -26.68
C LYS A 7 -3.64 -1.32 -25.40
N MET A 8 -4.87 -0.82 -25.51
CA MET A 8 -5.75 -0.64 -24.34
C MET A 8 -5.93 -1.92 -23.52
N ARG A 9 -6.02 -3.09 -24.19
CA ARG A 9 -6.09 -4.40 -23.51
C ARG A 9 -4.89 -4.64 -22.58
N GLU A 10 -3.70 -4.24 -22.99
CA GLU A 10 -2.48 -4.39 -22.20
C GLU A 10 -2.43 -3.40 -21.03
N LYS A 11 -2.92 -2.17 -21.25
CA LYS A 11 -3.10 -1.17 -20.18
C LYS A 11 -4.08 -1.66 -19.11
N LEU A 12 -5.19 -2.26 -19.54
CA LEU A 12 -6.16 -2.88 -18.63
C LEU A 12 -5.56 -4.06 -17.89
N SER A 13 -4.77 -4.90 -18.56
CA SER A 13 -4.06 -6.02 -17.92
C SER A 13 -3.07 -5.52 -16.85
N PHE A 14 -2.36 -4.44 -17.13
CA PHE A 14 -1.49 -3.80 -16.14
C PHE A 14 -2.27 -3.23 -14.95
N ALA A 15 -3.43 -2.60 -15.20
CA ALA A 15 -4.34 -2.16 -14.14
C ALA A 15 -4.82 -3.33 -13.28
N MET A 16 -5.20 -4.45 -13.90
CA MET A 16 -5.64 -5.66 -13.18
C MET A 16 -4.53 -6.22 -12.30
N ALA A 17 -3.28 -6.33 -12.80
CA ALA A 17 -2.15 -6.78 -11.99
C ALA A 17 -1.93 -5.90 -10.77
N ASN A 18 -2.01 -4.58 -10.93
CA ASN A 18 -1.90 -3.63 -9.81
C ASN A 18 -3.08 -3.75 -8.83
N PHE A 19 -4.32 -3.90 -9.33
CA PHE A 19 -5.50 -4.11 -8.50
C PHE A 19 -5.37 -5.36 -7.63
N GLY A 20 -4.86 -6.48 -8.19
CA GLY A 20 -4.65 -7.73 -7.47
C GLY A 20 -3.61 -7.65 -6.33
N ASN A 21 -2.71 -6.68 -6.37
CA ASN A 21 -1.70 -6.48 -5.30
C ASN A 21 -2.27 -5.76 -4.06
N ILE A 22 -3.31 -4.94 -4.21
CA ILE A 22 -3.82 -4.04 -3.17
C ILE A 22 -4.42 -4.76 -1.95
N PRO A 23 -5.18 -5.87 -2.09
CA PRO A 23 -5.85 -6.51 -0.97
C PRO A 23 -4.90 -6.93 0.15
N ILE A 24 -3.67 -7.35 -0.20
CA ILE A 24 -2.71 -7.90 0.75
C ILE A 24 -2.44 -6.88 1.87
N MET A 25 -1.88 -5.73 1.52
CA MET A 25 -1.50 -4.72 2.51
C MET A 25 -2.71 -3.99 3.09
N THR A 26 -3.78 -3.82 2.34
CA THR A 26 -5.01 -3.19 2.84
C THR A 26 -5.63 -4.00 3.98
N LEU A 27 -5.73 -5.32 3.83
CA LEU A 27 -6.29 -6.18 4.88
C LEU A 27 -5.33 -6.37 6.05
N ILE A 28 -4.04 -6.48 5.80
CA ILE A 28 -3.04 -6.61 6.86
C ILE A 28 -3.02 -5.37 7.74
N ASN A 29 -2.92 -4.19 7.14
CA ASN A 29 -2.84 -2.95 7.90
C ASN A 29 -4.16 -2.58 8.59
N GLY A 30 -5.31 -2.95 8.00
CA GLY A 30 -6.62 -2.60 8.54
C GLY A 30 -7.20 -3.61 9.53
N TYR A 31 -6.95 -4.91 9.32
CA TYR A 31 -7.74 -5.95 10.01
C TYR A 31 -6.92 -7.05 10.68
N LEU A 32 -5.63 -7.23 10.35
CA LEU A 32 -4.87 -8.37 10.86
C LEU A 32 -4.68 -8.31 12.38
N LEU A 33 -4.40 -7.12 12.93
CA LEU A 33 -4.22 -6.96 14.37
C LEU A 33 -5.49 -7.33 15.14
N ILE A 34 -6.63 -6.79 14.73
CA ILE A 34 -7.93 -7.06 15.39
C ILE A 34 -8.35 -8.53 15.19
N PHE A 35 -8.05 -9.14 14.05
CA PHE A 35 -8.25 -10.55 13.81
C PHE A 35 -7.42 -11.42 14.77
N TYR A 36 -6.13 -11.12 14.95
CA TYR A 36 -5.27 -11.86 15.87
C TYR A 36 -5.73 -11.72 17.32
N THR A 37 -6.18 -10.55 17.73
CA THR A 37 -6.66 -10.32 19.10
C THR A 37 -8.05 -10.90 19.36
N ASN A 38 -9.01 -10.72 18.44
CA ASN A 38 -10.41 -11.09 18.66
C ASN A 38 -10.72 -12.53 18.26
N ILE A 39 -10.20 -13.01 17.13
CA ILE A 39 -10.48 -14.35 16.61
C ILE A 39 -9.46 -15.37 17.09
N CYS A 40 -8.17 -15.05 16.98
CA CYS A 40 -7.10 -15.98 17.39
C CYS A 40 -6.83 -15.92 18.89
N VAL A 41 -7.32 -14.90 19.60
CA VAL A 41 -7.13 -14.67 21.05
C VAL A 41 -5.62 -14.59 21.41
N LEU A 42 -4.84 -13.94 20.55
CA LEU A 42 -3.43 -13.64 20.83
C LEU A 42 -3.31 -12.36 21.67
N SER A 43 -2.31 -12.29 22.52
CA SER A 43 -2.11 -11.07 23.33
C SER A 43 -1.69 -9.89 22.43
N PRO A 44 -2.23 -8.68 22.65
CA PRO A 44 -1.84 -7.50 21.88
C PRO A 44 -0.34 -7.21 21.93
N ALA A 45 0.30 -7.47 23.07
CA ALA A 45 1.76 -7.28 23.23
C ALA A 45 2.56 -8.24 22.33
N ALA A 46 2.14 -9.51 22.21
CA ALA A 46 2.78 -10.48 21.31
C ALA A 46 2.61 -10.07 19.83
N CYS A 47 1.43 -9.57 19.45
CA CYS A 47 1.19 -9.05 18.13
C CYS A 47 2.04 -7.80 17.82
N ALA A 48 2.15 -6.88 18.77
CA ALA A 48 3.00 -5.69 18.62
C ALA A 48 4.48 -6.08 18.41
N THR A 49 4.99 -7.05 19.21
CA THR A 49 6.35 -7.57 19.06
C THR A 49 6.55 -8.23 17.68
N LEU A 50 5.59 -9.03 17.22
CA LEU A 50 5.60 -9.64 15.89
C LEU A 50 5.75 -8.57 14.81
N PHE A 51 4.88 -7.55 14.80
CA PHE A 51 4.90 -6.51 13.79
C PHE A 51 6.18 -5.66 13.86
N LEU A 52 6.70 -5.40 15.05
CA LEU A 52 7.96 -4.67 15.21
C LEU A 52 9.14 -5.45 14.61
N ILE A 53 9.29 -6.73 14.98
CA ILE A 53 10.37 -7.59 14.44
C ILE A 53 10.28 -7.69 12.93
N ALA A 54 9.07 -7.89 12.39
CA ALA A 54 8.86 -7.99 10.95
C ALA A 54 9.28 -6.71 10.22
N ARG A 55 8.99 -5.52 10.75
CA ARG A 55 9.41 -4.25 10.13
C ARG A 55 10.93 -4.08 10.06
N PHE A 56 11.66 -4.57 11.06
CA PHE A 56 13.12 -4.59 10.97
C PHE A 56 13.63 -5.58 9.91
N LEU A 57 12.99 -6.73 9.78
CA LEU A 57 13.33 -7.71 8.75
C LEU A 57 12.99 -7.20 7.35
N ASP A 58 11.84 -6.53 7.16
CA ASP A 58 11.42 -5.94 5.88
C ASP A 58 12.48 -4.93 5.39
N ALA A 59 12.99 -4.08 6.27
CA ALA A 59 14.02 -3.09 5.93
C ALA A 59 15.32 -3.71 5.36
N ILE A 60 15.62 -4.95 5.73
CA ILE A 60 16.78 -5.70 5.23
C ILE A 60 16.40 -6.52 4.00
N ASN A 61 15.21 -7.10 4.00
CA ASN A 61 14.74 -8.00 2.94
C ASN A 61 14.47 -7.28 1.62
N ASP A 62 13.84 -6.10 1.65
CA ASP A 62 13.44 -5.40 0.42
C ASP A 62 14.62 -5.13 -0.52
N PRO A 63 15.77 -4.60 -0.07
CA PRO A 63 16.95 -4.45 -0.92
C PRO A 63 17.52 -5.79 -1.40
N LEU A 64 17.52 -6.83 -0.55
CA LEU A 64 18.04 -8.15 -0.90
C LEU A 64 17.18 -8.83 -1.97
N VAL A 65 15.85 -8.74 -1.83
CA VAL A 65 14.91 -9.29 -2.82
C VAL A 65 15.00 -8.52 -4.13
N GLY A 66 15.12 -7.19 -4.10
CA GLY A 66 15.35 -6.37 -5.30
C GLY A 66 16.63 -6.80 -6.02
N PHE A 67 17.75 -6.89 -5.30
CA PHE A 67 19.02 -7.38 -5.84
C PHE A 67 18.89 -8.78 -6.43
N MET A 68 18.22 -9.69 -5.75
CA MET A 68 18.01 -11.05 -6.23
C MET A 68 17.19 -11.07 -7.52
N ILE A 69 16.11 -10.30 -7.61
CA ILE A 69 15.27 -10.21 -8.80
C ILE A 69 16.08 -9.70 -9.99
N ASP A 70 16.87 -8.65 -9.82
CA ASP A 70 17.67 -8.04 -10.89
C ASP A 70 18.71 -9.01 -11.47
N HIS A 71 19.18 -9.97 -10.67
CA HIS A 71 20.18 -10.96 -11.10
C HIS A 71 19.56 -12.27 -11.64
N LEU A 72 18.23 -12.39 -11.67
CA LEU A 72 17.59 -13.56 -12.26
C LEU A 72 17.76 -13.58 -13.79
N PRO A 73 17.92 -14.78 -14.40
CA PRO A 73 18.03 -14.88 -15.84
C PRO A 73 16.72 -14.52 -16.54
N THR A 74 16.80 -13.72 -17.61
CA THR A 74 15.64 -13.41 -18.45
C THR A 74 15.13 -14.67 -19.13
N ARG A 75 13.85 -15.00 -18.93
CA ARG A 75 13.17 -16.16 -19.48
C ARG A 75 12.39 -15.79 -20.75
N LYS A 76 11.79 -16.81 -21.42
CA LYS A 76 10.95 -16.61 -22.63
C LYS A 76 9.76 -15.67 -22.41
N MET A 77 9.26 -15.56 -21.18
CA MET A 77 8.15 -14.66 -20.82
C MET A 77 8.60 -13.25 -20.41
N GLY A 78 9.91 -12.97 -20.38
CA GLY A 78 10.50 -11.75 -19.88
C GLY A 78 11.31 -11.97 -18.60
N HIS A 79 11.69 -10.88 -17.94
CA HIS A 79 12.47 -10.87 -16.71
C HIS A 79 11.58 -10.83 -15.45
N PHE A 80 10.66 -9.86 -15.40
CA PHE A 80 9.84 -9.60 -14.22
C PHE A 80 8.54 -10.42 -14.19
N ARG A 81 7.93 -10.73 -15.36
CA ARG A 81 6.65 -11.46 -15.42
C ARG A 81 6.69 -12.85 -14.77
N PRO A 82 7.70 -13.71 -15.03
CA PRO A 82 7.78 -15.03 -14.37
C PRO A 82 7.92 -14.91 -12.84
N THR A 83 8.69 -13.92 -12.38
CA THR A 83 8.93 -13.66 -10.96
C THR A 83 7.66 -13.13 -10.29
N LEU A 84 6.91 -12.25 -10.97
CA LEU A 84 5.62 -11.76 -10.50
C LEU A 84 4.58 -12.90 -10.38
N ILE A 85 4.50 -13.80 -11.35
CA ILE A 85 3.60 -14.95 -11.29
C ILE A 85 3.98 -15.87 -10.12
N LEU A 86 5.26 -16.22 -9.98
CA LEU A 86 5.73 -17.02 -8.85
C LEU A 86 5.46 -16.35 -7.50
N GLY A 87 5.81 -15.07 -7.39
CA GLY A 87 5.53 -14.25 -6.21
C GLY A 87 4.05 -14.21 -5.87
N THR A 88 3.16 -14.05 -6.86
CA THR A 88 1.71 -14.07 -6.68
C THR A 88 1.22 -15.40 -6.11
N ILE A 89 1.68 -16.53 -6.67
CA ILE A 89 1.27 -17.87 -6.21
C ILE A 89 1.71 -18.09 -4.77
N LEU A 90 2.98 -17.84 -4.48
CA LEU A 90 3.54 -18.03 -3.14
C LEU A 90 2.92 -17.05 -2.12
N CYS A 91 2.73 -15.79 -2.50
CA CYS A 91 2.13 -14.79 -1.65
C CYS A 91 0.65 -15.10 -1.36
N SER A 92 -0.12 -15.57 -2.36
CA SER A 92 -1.51 -16.00 -2.17
C SER A 92 -1.61 -17.21 -1.22
N ALA A 93 -0.74 -18.19 -1.38
CA ALA A 93 -0.68 -19.34 -0.48
C ALA A 93 -0.31 -18.92 0.96
N ASN A 94 0.70 -18.06 1.09
CA ASN A 94 1.08 -17.53 2.40
C ASN A 94 0.02 -16.61 3.02
N PHE A 95 -0.74 -15.88 2.20
CA PHE A 95 -1.87 -15.07 2.67
C PHE A 95 -2.95 -15.93 3.32
N LEU A 96 -3.26 -17.10 2.75
CA LEU A 96 -4.14 -18.09 3.40
C LEU A 96 -3.55 -18.61 4.70
N LEU A 97 -2.24 -18.93 4.72
CA LEU A 97 -1.56 -19.40 5.93
C LEU A 97 -1.58 -18.34 7.05
N LEU A 98 -1.39 -17.06 6.69
CA LEU A 98 -1.37 -15.94 7.62
C LEU A 98 -2.70 -15.78 8.39
N TRP A 99 -3.81 -16.00 7.72
CA TRP A 99 -5.14 -15.87 8.31
C TRP A 99 -5.64 -17.19 8.90
N PHE A 100 -5.57 -18.28 8.16
CA PHE A 100 -6.14 -19.55 8.59
C PHE A 100 -5.23 -20.34 9.51
N GLY A 101 -3.91 -20.22 9.39
CA GLY A 101 -2.97 -20.96 10.22
C GLY A 101 -3.19 -20.73 11.72
N PRO A 102 -3.14 -19.50 12.23
CA PRO A 102 -3.42 -19.21 13.64
C PRO A 102 -4.87 -19.49 14.05
N MET A 103 -5.83 -19.33 13.13
CA MET A 103 -7.26 -19.55 13.41
C MET A 103 -7.60 -21.02 13.60
N LEU A 104 -7.01 -21.90 12.81
CA LEU A 104 -7.31 -23.35 12.83
C LEU A 104 -6.43 -24.12 13.83
N SER A 105 -5.31 -23.56 14.24
CA SER A 105 -4.42 -24.20 15.19
C SER A 105 -4.97 -24.16 16.62
N THR A 106 -4.86 -25.26 17.33
CA THR A 106 -5.20 -25.35 18.76
C THR A 106 -4.02 -24.94 19.64
N SER A 107 -2.80 -25.29 19.22
CA SER A 107 -1.54 -24.96 19.89
C SER A 107 -0.57 -24.35 18.88
N GLY A 108 0.33 -23.46 19.36
CA GLY A 108 1.35 -22.85 18.50
C GLY A 108 0.83 -21.71 17.58
N LYS A 109 -0.35 -21.16 17.84
CA LYS A 109 -0.94 -20.05 17.06
C LYS A 109 0.04 -18.90 16.83
N LEU A 110 0.74 -18.51 17.89
CA LEU A 110 1.70 -17.42 17.83
C LEU A 110 2.89 -17.75 16.92
N ALA A 111 3.43 -18.98 17.02
CA ALA A 111 4.53 -19.42 16.15
C ALA A 111 4.13 -19.41 14.67
N ILE A 112 2.92 -19.87 14.34
CA ILE A 112 2.41 -19.84 12.97
C ILE A 112 2.22 -18.39 12.50
N ALA A 113 1.71 -17.50 13.36
CA ALA A 113 1.58 -16.09 13.05
C ALA A 113 2.95 -15.46 12.76
N TYR A 114 3.98 -15.76 13.56
CA TYR A 114 5.34 -15.27 13.32
C TYR A 114 5.90 -15.78 11.99
N VAL A 115 5.85 -17.09 11.76
CA VAL A 115 6.38 -17.70 10.54
C VAL A 115 5.69 -17.14 9.28
N SER A 116 4.36 -17.11 9.27
CA SER A 116 3.61 -16.65 8.10
C SER A 116 3.78 -15.14 7.85
N TYR A 117 3.89 -14.32 8.92
CA TYR A 117 4.07 -12.89 8.77
C TYR A 117 5.51 -12.53 8.32
N ILE A 118 6.54 -13.18 8.88
CA ILE A 118 7.92 -13.02 8.42
C ILE A 118 8.09 -13.51 6.97
N LEU A 119 7.46 -14.64 6.63
CA LEU A 119 7.45 -15.15 5.27
C LEU A 119 6.78 -14.19 4.29
N LEU A 120 5.73 -13.48 4.72
CA LEU A 120 5.12 -12.42 3.94
C LEU A 120 6.12 -11.30 3.62
N GLY A 121 6.93 -10.89 4.61
CA GLY A 121 7.99 -9.89 4.42
C GLY A 121 9.04 -10.28 3.38
N VAL A 122 9.15 -11.56 3.01
CA VAL A 122 10.00 -12.03 1.91
C VAL A 122 9.21 -12.16 0.61
N LEU A 123 8.02 -12.74 0.67
CA LEU A 123 7.24 -13.06 -0.54
C LEU A 123 6.54 -11.87 -1.16
N PHE A 124 6.05 -10.94 -0.33
CA PHE A 124 5.37 -9.74 -0.83
C PHE A 124 6.30 -8.84 -1.66
N PRO A 125 7.54 -8.52 -1.23
CA PRO A 125 8.50 -7.81 -2.08
C PRO A 125 8.79 -8.51 -3.41
N VAL A 126 8.84 -9.84 -3.46
CA VAL A 126 9.01 -10.58 -4.73
C VAL A 126 7.88 -10.24 -5.71
N MET A 127 6.65 -10.17 -5.22
CA MET A 127 5.48 -9.80 -6.02
C MET A 127 5.48 -8.31 -6.35
N ASP A 128 5.65 -7.44 -5.35
CA ASP A 128 5.49 -5.99 -5.48
C ASP A 128 6.61 -5.33 -6.29
N ILE A 129 7.87 -5.68 -6.04
CA ILE A 129 9.02 -5.15 -6.79
C ILE A 129 8.92 -5.58 -8.25
N SER A 130 8.61 -6.87 -8.52
CA SER A 130 8.43 -7.35 -9.90
C SER A 130 7.30 -6.62 -10.63
N LEU A 131 6.17 -6.33 -9.94
CA LEU A 131 5.05 -5.57 -10.49
C LEU A 131 5.43 -4.11 -10.80
N ASN A 132 6.15 -3.46 -9.88
CA ASN A 132 6.59 -2.08 -10.04
C ASN A 132 7.62 -1.94 -11.16
N SER A 133 8.50 -2.92 -11.34
CA SER A 133 9.51 -2.97 -12.38
C SER A 133 8.97 -3.28 -13.78
N LEU A 134 7.71 -3.69 -13.91
CA LEU A 134 7.07 -3.89 -15.23
C LEU A 134 6.90 -2.57 -15.99
N LEU A 135 6.57 -1.47 -15.31
CA LEU A 135 6.28 -0.19 -15.96
C LEU A 135 7.40 0.32 -16.86
N PRO A 136 8.67 0.41 -16.39
CA PRO A 136 9.78 0.89 -17.22
C PRO A 136 10.15 -0.06 -18.37
N VAL A 137 9.90 -1.38 -18.23
CA VAL A 137 10.22 -2.37 -19.28
C VAL A 137 9.09 -2.59 -20.28
N MET A 138 7.91 -2.01 -20.07
CA MET A 138 6.80 -2.07 -21.02
C MET A 138 7.00 -1.13 -22.22
N THR A 139 7.62 0.04 -22.02
CA THR A 139 7.82 1.05 -23.08
C THR A 139 8.94 2.04 -22.74
N GLU A 140 9.59 2.58 -23.76
CA GLU A 140 10.52 3.72 -23.65
C GLU A 140 9.81 5.07 -23.88
N ASP A 141 8.61 5.07 -24.48
CA ASP A 141 7.87 6.31 -24.74
C ASP A 141 7.37 6.94 -23.44
N MET A 142 7.82 8.16 -23.16
CA MET A 142 7.45 8.94 -21.96
C MET A 142 5.93 9.20 -21.85
N LYS A 143 5.22 9.36 -22.98
CA LYS A 143 3.76 9.57 -22.97
C LYS A 143 3.04 8.29 -22.54
N GLU A 144 3.47 7.14 -23.06
CA GLU A 144 2.92 5.84 -22.67
C GLU A 144 3.27 5.49 -21.23
N ARG A 145 4.49 5.81 -20.75
CA ARG A 145 4.89 5.67 -19.33
C ARG A 145 4.00 6.50 -18.41
N ASN A 146 3.74 7.76 -18.75
CA ASN A 146 2.83 8.62 -17.99
C ASN A 146 1.40 8.08 -17.98
N SER A 147 0.92 7.56 -19.12
CA SER A 147 -0.38 6.90 -19.21
C SER A 147 -0.48 5.67 -18.31
N LEU A 148 0.55 4.81 -18.31
CA LEU A 148 0.64 3.63 -17.43
C LEU A 148 0.70 4.01 -15.95
N SER A 149 1.47 5.03 -15.59
CA SER A 149 1.54 5.55 -14.22
C SER A 149 0.19 6.05 -13.73
N SER A 150 -0.56 6.77 -14.60
CA SER A 150 -1.92 7.22 -14.28
C SER A 150 -2.87 6.06 -14.09
N ILE A 151 -2.80 5.04 -14.96
CA ILE A 151 -3.62 3.83 -14.87
C ILE A 151 -3.30 3.04 -13.59
N LYS A 152 -2.02 2.93 -13.23
CA LYS A 152 -1.60 2.32 -11.96
C LYS A 152 -2.20 3.08 -10.77
N GLY A 153 -2.10 4.40 -10.76
CA GLY A 153 -2.67 5.25 -9.71
C GLY A 153 -4.19 5.06 -9.59
N LEU A 154 -4.91 5.05 -10.72
CA LEU A 154 -6.36 4.79 -10.75
C LEU A 154 -6.70 3.38 -10.22
N ALA A 155 -5.97 2.35 -10.64
CA ALA A 155 -6.17 0.99 -10.15
C ALA A 155 -5.99 0.92 -8.63
N TYR A 156 -4.99 1.63 -8.10
CA TYR A 156 -4.74 1.70 -6.66
C TYR A 156 -5.90 2.38 -5.90
N VAL A 157 -6.36 3.54 -6.38
CA VAL A 157 -7.47 4.26 -5.75
C VAL A 157 -8.76 3.43 -5.78
N ILE A 158 -9.10 2.86 -6.94
CA ILE A 158 -10.29 2.02 -7.10
C ILE A 158 -10.19 0.77 -6.21
N GLY A 159 -9.03 0.12 -6.19
CA GLY A 159 -8.80 -1.07 -5.37
C GLY A 159 -8.93 -0.78 -3.88
N ALA A 160 -8.30 0.28 -3.40
CA ALA A 160 -8.39 0.70 -2.00
C ALA A 160 -9.84 1.06 -1.61
N LEU A 161 -10.58 1.75 -2.50
CA LEU A 161 -11.99 2.06 -2.30
C LEU A 161 -12.85 0.79 -2.24
N VAL A 162 -12.74 -0.08 -3.24
CA VAL A 162 -13.54 -1.32 -3.31
C VAL A 162 -13.28 -2.20 -2.09
N ILE A 163 -12.03 -2.39 -1.72
CA ILE A 163 -11.67 -3.24 -0.57
C ILE A 163 -12.06 -2.57 0.74
N GLY A 164 -11.80 -1.27 0.88
CA GLY A 164 -12.14 -0.50 2.08
C GLY A 164 -13.65 -0.44 2.36
N VAL A 165 -14.48 -0.53 1.32
CA VAL A 165 -15.94 -0.62 1.45
C VAL A 165 -16.39 -2.08 1.63
N ALA A 166 -15.85 -3.00 0.85
CA ALA A 166 -16.29 -4.40 0.86
C ALA A 166 -15.89 -5.15 2.13
N ALA A 167 -14.68 -4.88 2.66
CA ALA A 167 -14.18 -5.64 3.81
C ALA A 167 -15.07 -5.47 5.06
N PRO A 168 -15.46 -4.27 5.53
CA PRO A 168 -16.35 -4.13 6.67
C PRO A 168 -17.75 -4.74 6.43
N LEU A 169 -18.28 -4.61 5.20
CA LEU A 169 -19.58 -5.17 4.83
C LEU A 169 -19.60 -6.71 4.85
N ILE A 170 -18.51 -7.35 4.40
CA ILE A 170 -18.38 -8.81 4.43
C ILE A 170 -18.17 -9.32 5.86
N LEU A 171 -17.40 -8.57 6.66
CA LEU A 171 -17.15 -8.93 8.06
C LEU A 171 -18.40 -8.76 8.91
N GLY A 172 -19.13 -7.66 8.75
CA GLY A 172 -20.24 -7.25 9.60
C GLY A 172 -19.79 -6.91 11.02
N ASP A 173 -19.07 -7.81 11.67
CA ASP A 173 -18.47 -7.65 13.00
C ASP A 173 -17.06 -8.27 13.05
N THR A 174 -16.19 -7.71 13.87
CA THR A 174 -14.80 -8.18 14.08
C THR A 174 -14.69 -9.48 14.88
N SER A 175 -15.76 -9.94 15.51
CA SER A 175 -15.89 -11.26 16.15
C SER A 175 -16.41 -12.34 15.20
N ASN A 176 -16.86 -11.97 14.00
CA ASN A 176 -17.47 -12.88 13.03
C ASN A 176 -16.42 -13.74 12.31
N LYS A 177 -16.15 -14.93 12.83
CA LYS A 177 -15.20 -15.88 12.24
C LYS A 177 -15.56 -16.25 10.80
N GLN A 178 -16.85 -16.43 10.47
CA GLN A 178 -17.29 -16.76 9.12
C GLN A 178 -17.08 -15.59 8.16
N GLY A 179 -17.28 -14.36 8.63
CA GLY A 179 -16.97 -13.15 7.86
C GLY A 179 -15.49 -13.09 7.45
N TYR A 180 -14.56 -13.40 8.36
CA TYR A 180 -13.14 -13.48 8.02
C TYR A 180 -12.83 -14.59 7.01
N ILE A 181 -13.43 -15.76 7.16
CA ILE A 181 -13.24 -16.86 6.19
C ILE A 181 -13.67 -16.40 4.79
N ASN A 182 -14.86 -15.83 4.67
CA ASN A 182 -15.38 -15.35 3.40
C ASN A 182 -14.50 -14.24 2.80
N LEU A 183 -14.13 -13.24 3.63
CA LEU A 183 -13.29 -12.12 3.21
C LEU A 183 -11.93 -12.61 2.69
N VAL A 184 -11.26 -13.47 3.44
CA VAL A 184 -9.93 -13.97 3.09
C VAL A 184 -9.98 -14.81 1.81
N LEU A 185 -10.98 -15.68 1.64
CA LEU A 185 -11.14 -16.48 0.43
C LEU A 185 -11.42 -15.61 -0.81
N ILE A 186 -12.34 -14.66 -0.71
CA ILE A 186 -12.66 -13.72 -1.81
C ILE A 186 -11.42 -12.91 -2.18
N MET A 187 -10.72 -12.34 -1.19
CA MET A 187 -9.56 -11.51 -1.47
C MET A 187 -8.36 -12.32 -1.98
N THR A 188 -8.16 -13.55 -1.50
CA THR A 188 -7.16 -14.46 -2.10
C THR A 188 -7.46 -14.76 -3.56
N ALA A 189 -8.72 -14.99 -3.90
CA ALA A 189 -9.13 -15.17 -5.29
C ALA A 189 -8.87 -13.90 -6.13
N VAL A 190 -9.16 -12.73 -5.59
CA VAL A 190 -8.85 -11.44 -6.24
C VAL A 190 -7.32 -11.30 -6.45
N ILE A 191 -6.51 -11.52 -5.40
CA ILE A 191 -5.04 -11.46 -5.50
C ILE A 191 -4.56 -12.39 -6.62
N PHE A 192 -4.98 -13.64 -6.56
CA PHE A 192 -4.49 -14.68 -7.48
C PHE A 192 -4.92 -14.42 -8.92
N PHE A 193 -6.22 -14.29 -9.17
CA PHE A 193 -6.72 -14.19 -10.54
C PHE A 193 -6.38 -12.86 -11.21
N PHE A 194 -6.57 -11.74 -10.52
CA PHE A 194 -6.29 -10.43 -11.10
C PHE A 194 -4.78 -10.22 -11.35
N SER A 195 -3.93 -10.64 -10.44
CA SER A 195 -2.48 -10.51 -10.63
C SER A 195 -1.98 -11.44 -11.74
N ILE A 196 -2.41 -12.70 -11.79
CA ILE A 196 -1.95 -13.64 -12.83
C ILE A 196 -2.48 -13.23 -14.19
N ILE A 197 -3.80 -13.02 -14.35
CA ILE A 197 -4.41 -12.63 -15.63
C ILE A 197 -3.82 -11.30 -16.10
N GLY A 198 -3.68 -10.35 -15.18
CA GLY A 198 -3.05 -9.06 -15.46
C GLY A 198 -1.62 -9.21 -15.97
N THR A 199 -0.80 -10.01 -15.27
CA THR A 199 0.59 -10.25 -15.66
C THR A 199 0.71 -10.97 -17.00
N MET A 200 -0.18 -11.92 -17.30
CA MET A 200 -0.17 -12.63 -18.58
C MET A 200 -0.49 -11.72 -19.76
N GLY A 201 -1.30 -10.69 -19.55
CA GLY A 201 -1.67 -9.73 -20.60
C GLY A 201 -0.66 -8.63 -20.88
N VAL A 202 0.36 -8.44 -20.04
CA VAL A 202 1.43 -7.44 -20.19
C VAL A 202 2.58 -8.01 -21.01
N LYS A 203 3.34 -7.16 -21.72
CA LYS A 203 4.55 -7.54 -22.47
C LYS A 203 5.73 -6.67 -22.08
N GLU A 204 6.86 -7.30 -21.80
CA GLU A 204 8.15 -6.64 -21.65
C GLU A 204 8.78 -6.41 -23.01
N ARG A 205 9.10 -5.16 -23.34
CA ARG A 205 9.68 -4.75 -24.64
C ARG A 205 11.09 -4.21 -24.49
N VAL A 206 11.38 -3.62 -23.33
CA VAL A 206 12.64 -2.99 -23.00
C VAL A 206 13.44 -3.92 -22.12
N LYS A 207 14.72 -4.08 -22.40
CA LYS A 207 15.61 -4.83 -21.50
C LYS A 207 15.80 -4.01 -20.22
N PRO A 208 15.74 -4.66 -19.03
CA PRO A 208 16.06 -3.97 -17.80
C PRO A 208 17.47 -3.37 -17.88
N GLN A 209 17.57 -2.07 -17.62
CA GLN A 209 18.89 -1.46 -17.44
C GLN A 209 19.32 -1.80 -16.02
N MET A 210 20.44 -2.53 -15.90
CA MET A 210 21.10 -2.67 -14.61
C MET A 210 21.68 -1.29 -14.27
N GLU A 211 21.07 -0.59 -13.33
CA GLU A 211 21.64 0.63 -12.78
C GLU A 211 22.94 0.28 -12.05
N ASN A 212 23.93 1.16 -12.18
CA ASN A 212 25.20 1.02 -11.47
C ASN A 212 24.89 0.93 -9.97
N SER A 213 25.35 -0.12 -9.32
CA SER A 213 25.16 -0.32 -7.88
C SER A 213 25.81 0.82 -7.11
N TYR A 214 25.01 1.65 -6.47
CA TYR A 214 25.51 2.67 -5.55
C TYR A 214 26.20 2.02 -4.37
N SER A 215 27.35 2.56 -3.99
CA SER A 215 28.02 2.16 -2.75
C SER A 215 27.16 2.57 -1.54
N VAL A 216 27.09 1.74 -0.51
CA VAL A 216 26.42 2.06 0.76
C VAL A 216 26.90 3.41 1.33
N LYS A 217 28.19 3.75 1.13
CA LYS A 217 28.78 5.03 1.55
C LYS A 217 28.18 6.21 0.77
N GLU A 218 27.91 6.04 -0.52
CA GLU A 218 27.27 7.07 -1.35
C GLU A 218 25.81 7.28 -0.94
N LEU A 219 25.07 6.22 -0.63
CA LEU A 219 23.71 6.31 -0.11
C LEU A 219 23.65 7.11 1.21
N PHE A 220 24.56 6.83 2.15
CA PHE A 220 24.65 7.62 3.38
C PHE A 220 25.01 9.10 3.13
N LYS A 221 25.90 9.38 2.16
CA LYS A 221 26.24 10.76 1.77
C LYS A 221 25.01 11.49 1.20
N ILE A 222 24.21 10.83 0.38
CA ILE A 222 22.98 11.36 -0.20
C ILE A 222 21.95 11.64 0.92
N LEU A 223 21.70 10.65 1.79
CA LEU A 223 20.76 10.77 2.90
C LEU A 223 21.15 11.84 3.93
N SER A 224 22.44 12.17 4.04
CA SER A 224 22.92 13.23 4.95
C SER A 224 22.72 14.66 4.41
N GLN A 225 22.31 14.82 3.15
CA GLN A 225 22.00 16.14 2.59
C GLN A 225 20.72 16.70 3.23
N LYS A 226 20.76 17.93 3.68
CA LYS A 226 19.67 18.56 4.46
C LYS A 226 18.30 18.49 3.81
N PRO A 227 18.08 18.78 2.51
CA PRO A 227 16.76 18.66 1.88
C PRO A 227 16.25 17.21 1.88
N VAL A 228 17.13 16.26 1.57
CA VAL A 228 16.82 14.83 1.49
C VAL A 228 16.44 14.29 2.88
N TYR A 229 17.27 14.58 3.89
CA TYR A 229 17.02 14.17 5.27
C TYR A 229 15.70 14.73 5.83
N ILE A 230 15.41 16.02 5.61
CA ILE A 230 14.16 16.62 6.10
C ILE A 230 12.95 15.98 5.42
N THR A 231 13.00 15.75 4.11
CA THR A 231 11.92 15.10 3.37
C THR A 231 11.73 13.67 3.86
N PHE A 232 12.82 12.92 4.01
CA PHE A 232 12.79 11.56 4.53
C PHE A 232 12.14 11.49 5.92
N LEU A 233 12.53 12.38 6.83
CA LEU A 233 11.95 12.45 8.17
C LEU A 233 10.45 12.80 8.13
N ALA A 234 10.05 13.74 7.29
CA ALA A 234 8.63 14.12 7.14
C ALA A 234 7.80 12.94 6.61
N VAL A 235 8.27 12.23 5.59
CA VAL A 235 7.61 11.04 5.05
C VAL A 235 7.55 9.91 6.07
N LEU A 236 8.64 9.69 6.81
CA LEU A 236 8.73 8.68 7.87
C LEU A 236 7.67 8.94 8.96
N LEU A 237 7.63 10.17 9.50
CA LEU A 237 6.67 10.53 10.55
C LEU A 237 5.22 10.46 10.06
N TYR A 238 4.95 10.91 8.84
CA TYR A 238 3.63 10.80 8.22
C TYR A 238 3.21 9.34 8.06
N SER A 239 4.11 8.47 7.57
CA SER A 239 3.84 7.05 7.37
C SER A 239 3.57 6.33 8.69
N ILE A 240 4.37 6.61 9.74
CA ILE A 240 4.14 6.07 11.09
C ILE A 240 2.75 6.48 11.59
N GLY A 241 2.43 7.78 11.53
CA GLY A 241 1.13 8.28 11.97
C GLY A 241 -0.04 7.68 11.20
N SER A 242 0.06 7.60 9.88
CA SER A 242 -0.99 7.01 9.04
C SER A 242 -1.23 5.52 9.33
N ASN A 243 -0.17 4.73 9.53
CA ASN A 243 -0.31 3.31 9.86
C ASN A 243 -0.93 3.11 11.25
N ILE A 244 -0.55 3.91 12.25
CA ILE A 244 -1.17 3.88 13.58
C ILE A 244 -2.66 4.19 13.49
N VAL A 245 -3.03 5.26 12.77
CA VAL A 245 -4.44 5.66 12.60
C VAL A 245 -5.23 4.57 11.87
N ASN A 246 -4.69 3.96 10.81
CA ASN A 246 -5.36 2.89 10.08
C ASN A 246 -5.62 1.66 10.98
N ALA A 247 -4.63 1.22 11.74
CA ALA A 247 -4.80 0.11 12.68
C ALA A 247 -5.80 0.44 13.80
N ALA A 248 -5.73 1.66 14.35
CA ALA A 248 -6.62 2.12 15.42
C ALA A 248 -8.06 2.32 14.96
N ASN A 249 -8.31 2.75 13.72
CA ASN A 249 -9.63 3.02 13.21
C ASN A 249 -10.57 1.81 13.28
N THR A 250 -10.07 0.60 12.98
CA THR A 250 -10.89 -0.61 13.04
C THR A 250 -11.35 -0.90 14.47
N TYR A 251 -10.46 -0.71 15.47
CA TYR A 251 -10.85 -0.80 16.88
C TYR A 251 -11.82 0.31 17.29
N PHE A 252 -11.63 1.51 16.77
CA PHE A 252 -12.48 2.67 17.06
C PHE A 252 -13.93 2.42 16.60
N TYR A 253 -14.11 1.94 15.36
CA TYR A 253 -15.44 1.61 14.86
C TYR A 253 -16.07 0.44 15.61
N THR A 254 -15.30 -0.59 15.95
CA THR A 254 -15.78 -1.79 16.63
C THR A 254 -16.19 -1.53 18.07
N TYR A 255 -15.37 -0.80 18.84
CA TYR A 255 -15.56 -0.70 20.29
C TYR A 255 -16.19 0.61 20.77
N ILE A 256 -16.09 1.69 19.99
CA ILE A 256 -16.67 2.99 20.37
C ILE A 256 -18.04 3.17 19.72
N PHE A 257 -18.17 2.85 18.44
CA PHE A 257 -19.44 2.95 17.71
C PHE A 257 -20.22 1.63 17.68
N GLU A 258 -19.61 0.51 18.01
CA GLU A 258 -20.20 -0.83 17.98
C GLU A 258 -20.77 -1.18 16.58
N ASP A 259 -20.26 -0.51 15.54
CA ASP A 259 -20.69 -0.67 14.15
C ASP A 259 -19.48 -0.57 13.19
N LEU A 260 -18.99 -1.73 12.75
CA LEU A 260 -17.90 -1.82 11.78
C LEU A 260 -18.30 -1.30 10.39
N THR A 261 -19.62 -1.31 10.06
CA THR A 261 -20.08 -0.87 8.73
C THR A 261 -19.87 0.63 8.51
N LEU A 262 -19.76 1.42 9.60
CA LEU A 262 -19.34 2.82 9.53
C LEU A 262 -18.01 2.99 8.83
N ALA A 263 -17.09 2.03 8.92
CA ALA A 263 -15.81 2.09 8.21
C ALA A 263 -15.99 2.19 6.68
N SER A 264 -17.00 1.51 6.12
CA SER A 264 -17.34 1.60 4.69
C SER A 264 -17.82 3.00 4.31
N ILE A 265 -18.70 3.58 5.12
CA ILE A 265 -19.24 4.94 4.90
C ILE A 265 -18.10 5.97 5.00
N ILE A 266 -17.25 5.83 6.01
CA ILE A 266 -16.10 6.73 6.22
C ILE A 266 -15.09 6.60 5.08
N THR A 267 -14.87 5.41 4.54
CA THR A 267 -14.02 5.20 3.36
C THR A 267 -14.57 5.95 2.15
N LEU A 268 -15.88 5.87 1.89
CA LEU A 268 -16.53 6.62 0.82
C LEU A 268 -16.36 8.13 1.01
N ILE A 269 -16.62 8.65 2.19
CA ILE A 269 -16.46 10.09 2.53
C ILE A 269 -15.01 10.51 2.30
N THR A 270 -14.05 9.70 2.74
CA THR A 270 -12.62 9.96 2.54
C THR A 270 -12.27 10.06 1.06
N CYS A 271 -12.74 9.12 0.23
CA CYS A 271 -12.49 9.16 -1.21
C CYS A 271 -13.10 10.38 -1.89
N VAL A 272 -14.37 10.71 -1.55
CA VAL A 272 -15.06 11.90 -2.08
C VAL A 272 -14.33 13.19 -1.70
N THR A 273 -13.56 13.19 -0.62
CA THR A 273 -12.83 14.38 -0.15
C THR A 273 -11.40 14.44 -0.71
N VAL A 274 -10.69 13.32 -0.69
CA VAL A 274 -9.30 13.24 -1.16
C VAL A 274 -9.21 13.54 -2.66
N PHE A 275 -10.15 13.03 -3.46
CA PHE A 275 -10.07 13.14 -4.91
C PHE A 275 -10.16 14.59 -5.41
N PRO A 276 -11.17 15.40 -5.02
CA PRO A 276 -11.21 16.84 -5.39
C PRO A 276 -10.03 17.63 -4.81
N ALA A 277 -9.61 17.33 -3.58
CA ALA A 277 -8.46 17.99 -2.98
C ALA A 277 -7.18 17.78 -3.79
N THR A 278 -6.96 16.56 -4.28
CA THR A 278 -5.83 16.23 -5.17
C THR A 278 -5.93 16.95 -6.52
N MET A 279 -7.11 17.18 -7.05
CA MET A 279 -7.28 17.93 -8.31
C MET A 279 -6.97 19.41 -8.16
N VAL A 280 -7.33 20.01 -7.02
CA VAL A 280 -7.17 21.45 -6.78
C VAL A 280 -5.74 21.81 -6.37
N ILE A 281 -4.97 20.87 -5.80
CA ILE A 281 -3.64 21.16 -5.25
C ILE A 281 -2.67 21.73 -6.29
N GLY A 282 -2.75 21.30 -7.55
CA GLY A 282 -1.91 21.84 -8.64
C GLY A 282 -2.02 23.35 -8.81
N ASN A 283 -3.25 23.88 -8.73
CA ASN A 283 -3.52 25.32 -8.82
C ASN A 283 -3.03 26.07 -7.57
N LEU A 284 -3.17 25.44 -6.40
CA LEU A 284 -2.73 26.04 -5.12
C LEU A 284 -1.22 26.11 -5.00
N ILE A 285 -0.50 25.12 -5.54
CA ILE A 285 0.98 25.12 -5.59
C ILE A 285 1.49 26.33 -6.36
N GLY A 286 0.84 26.70 -7.47
CA GLY A 286 1.22 27.87 -8.26
C GLY A 286 1.13 29.20 -7.48
N ARG A 287 0.22 29.27 -6.49
CA ARG A 287 0.01 30.50 -5.68
C ARG A 287 0.81 30.51 -4.38
N PHE A 288 0.92 29.38 -3.69
CA PHE A 288 1.45 29.30 -2.32
C PHE A 288 2.77 28.54 -2.21
N GLY A 289 3.18 27.84 -3.27
CA GLY A 289 4.39 27.02 -3.32
C GLY A 289 4.23 25.64 -2.69
N LYS A 290 5.03 24.66 -3.17
CA LYS A 290 4.98 23.24 -2.76
C LYS A 290 5.16 23.07 -1.25
N LYS A 291 6.18 23.73 -0.65
CA LYS A 291 6.52 23.59 0.78
C LYS A 291 5.36 23.99 1.71
N LYS A 292 4.72 25.14 1.46
CA LYS A 292 3.60 25.60 2.30
C LYS A 292 2.39 24.69 2.17
N MET A 293 2.05 24.30 0.94
CA MET A 293 0.90 23.40 0.71
C MET A 293 1.11 22.01 1.32
N TYR A 294 2.33 21.50 1.29
CA TYR A 294 2.66 20.24 1.96
C TYR A 294 2.52 20.35 3.49
N ALA A 295 3.05 21.40 4.09
CA ALA A 295 2.90 21.64 5.53
C ALA A 295 1.43 21.80 5.96
N ILE A 296 0.60 22.51 5.17
CA ILE A 296 -0.84 22.63 5.41
C ILE A 296 -1.52 21.26 5.31
N GLY A 297 -1.19 20.47 4.27
CA GLY A 297 -1.73 19.12 4.10
C GLY A 297 -1.43 18.21 5.29
N LEU A 298 -0.18 18.19 5.75
CA LEU A 298 0.24 17.43 6.94
C LEU A 298 -0.46 17.92 8.21
N ALA A 299 -0.57 19.24 8.41
CA ALA A 299 -1.26 19.81 9.56
C ALA A 299 -2.74 19.45 9.59
N LEU A 300 -3.45 19.57 8.46
CA LEU A 300 -4.86 19.19 8.34
C LEU A 300 -5.05 17.70 8.61
N ALA A 301 -4.23 16.84 8.02
CA ALA A 301 -4.32 15.39 8.23
C ALA A 301 -4.02 14.98 9.68
N GLY A 302 -3.02 15.62 10.31
CA GLY A 302 -2.59 15.28 11.67
C GLY A 302 -3.47 15.87 12.77
N LEU A 303 -4.01 17.08 12.59
CA LEU A 303 -4.83 17.77 13.62
C LEU A 303 -6.32 17.40 13.54
N ALA A 304 -6.83 17.00 12.39
CA ALA A 304 -8.23 16.64 12.22
C ALA A 304 -8.75 15.56 13.20
N PRO A 305 -8.00 14.49 13.51
CA PRO A 305 -8.44 13.51 14.50
C PRO A 305 -8.67 14.06 15.90
N ILE A 306 -8.03 15.21 16.27
CA ILE A 306 -8.18 15.85 17.58
C ILE A 306 -9.63 16.35 17.79
N ILE A 307 -10.33 16.70 16.70
CA ILE A 307 -11.72 17.11 16.74
C ILE A 307 -12.62 16.04 17.38
N ARG A 308 -12.29 14.76 17.20
CA ARG A 308 -13.03 13.65 17.78
C ARG A 308 -12.97 13.59 19.32
N LEU A 309 -11.96 14.22 19.91
CA LEU A 309 -11.82 14.27 21.37
C LEU A 309 -12.89 15.15 22.06
N LEU A 310 -13.57 16.02 21.33
CA LEU A 310 -14.67 16.85 21.85
C LEU A 310 -15.88 15.99 22.25
N ASP A 311 -16.21 14.99 21.44
CA ASP A 311 -17.17 13.94 21.74
C ASP A 311 -16.84 12.72 20.88
N VAL A 312 -16.33 11.69 21.52
CA VAL A 312 -15.79 10.48 20.87
C VAL A 312 -16.88 9.68 20.16
N ARG A 313 -18.14 9.77 20.62
CA ARG A 313 -19.29 9.04 20.04
C ARG A 313 -20.09 9.87 19.02
N SER A 314 -19.72 11.09 18.77
CA SER A 314 -20.44 11.97 17.84
C SER A 314 -20.10 11.63 16.38
N ILE A 315 -21.09 11.11 15.64
CA ILE A 315 -20.98 10.84 14.21
C ILE A 315 -20.72 12.16 13.41
N PRO A 316 -21.38 13.28 13.68
CA PRO A 316 -21.07 14.54 13.00
C PRO A 316 -19.62 14.98 13.15
N LEU A 317 -19.04 14.88 14.37
CA LEU A 317 -17.64 15.25 14.60
C LEU A 317 -16.69 14.27 13.92
N LEU A 318 -17.03 12.98 13.86
CA LEU A 318 -16.30 11.99 13.08
C LEU A 318 -16.27 12.38 11.59
N ILE A 319 -17.41 12.71 11.00
CA ILE A 319 -17.51 13.12 9.59
C ILE A 319 -16.68 14.37 9.33
N VAL A 320 -16.81 15.41 10.15
CA VAL A 320 -16.02 16.66 10.01
C VAL A 320 -14.52 16.38 10.09
N SER A 321 -14.11 15.55 11.06
CA SER A 321 -12.70 15.14 11.20
C SER A 321 -12.21 14.45 9.93
N VAL A 322 -13.00 13.52 9.36
CA VAL A 322 -12.63 12.77 8.15
C VAL A 322 -12.56 13.67 6.92
N LEU A 323 -13.49 14.63 6.78
CA LEU A 323 -13.48 15.60 5.69
C LEU A 323 -12.20 16.44 5.72
N ILE A 324 -11.84 16.97 6.90
CA ILE A 324 -10.62 17.77 7.06
C ILE A 324 -9.36 16.94 6.83
N ALA A 325 -9.30 15.73 7.40
CA ALA A 325 -8.19 14.80 7.19
C ALA A 325 -8.04 14.41 5.72
N GLY A 326 -9.16 14.17 5.00
CA GLY A 326 -9.20 13.85 3.59
C GLY A 326 -8.65 14.98 2.71
N ILE A 327 -8.99 16.24 3.01
CA ILE A 327 -8.40 17.39 2.32
C ILE A 327 -6.89 17.43 2.57
N GLY A 328 -6.46 17.23 3.82
CA GLY A 328 -5.05 17.18 4.17
C GLY A 328 -4.28 16.09 3.45
N ALA A 329 -4.82 14.88 3.40
CA ALA A 329 -4.24 13.75 2.69
C ALA A 329 -4.17 14.00 1.16
N GLY A 330 -5.23 14.58 0.57
CA GLY A 330 -5.28 14.94 -0.84
C GLY A 330 -4.24 16.01 -1.23
N PHE A 331 -3.82 16.86 -0.30
CA PHE A 331 -2.73 17.80 -0.51
C PHE A 331 -1.36 17.13 -0.30
N ALA A 332 -1.19 16.34 0.75
CA ALA A 332 0.10 15.77 1.13
C ALA A 332 0.56 14.65 0.18
N ALA A 333 -0.33 13.74 -0.24
CA ALA A 333 0.04 12.56 -0.99
C ALA A 333 0.73 12.85 -2.35
N PRO A 334 0.19 13.70 -3.24
CA PRO A 334 0.87 14.02 -4.50
C PRO A 334 2.15 14.83 -4.30
N LEU A 335 2.20 15.67 -3.25
CA LEU A 335 3.37 16.46 -2.93
C LEU A 335 4.53 15.65 -2.36
N ASN A 336 4.27 14.53 -1.69
CA ASN A 336 5.31 13.59 -1.28
C ASN A 336 6.16 13.15 -2.47
N TYR A 337 5.54 12.70 -3.55
CA TYR A 337 6.26 12.28 -4.76
C TYR A 337 6.92 13.47 -5.47
N GLY A 338 6.25 14.62 -5.53
CA GLY A 338 6.79 15.84 -6.15
C GLY A 338 8.03 16.39 -5.45
N ILE A 339 8.07 16.35 -4.11
CA ILE A 339 9.24 16.80 -3.33
C ILE A 339 10.38 15.77 -3.42
N GLN A 340 10.06 14.48 -3.48
CA GLN A 340 11.08 13.43 -3.69
C GLN A 340 11.76 13.59 -5.05
N ALA A 341 11.00 13.88 -6.11
CA ALA A 341 11.56 14.16 -7.44
C ALA A 341 12.46 15.42 -7.43
N ASP A 342 12.01 16.52 -6.79
CA ASP A 342 12.83 17.72 -6.65
C ASP A 342 14.15 17.45 -5.89
N ASN A 343 14.15 16.52 -4.93
CA ASN A 343 15.36 16.12 -4.21
C ASN A 343 16.30 15.30 -5.11
N THR A 344 15.79 14.50 -6.05
CA THR A 344 16.62 13.76 -7.01
C THR A 344 17.36 14.76 -7.91
N ASP A 345 16.66 15.76 -8.45
CA ASP A 345 17.28 16.83 -9.25
C ASP A 345 18.34 17.61 -8.45
N TYR A 346 18.13 17.80 -7.15
CA TYR A 346 19.10 18.47 -6.27
C TYR A 346 20.38 17.65 -6.04
N ILE A 347 20.31 16.34 -6.10
CA ILE A 347 21.45 15.43 -5.89
C ILE A 347 22.31 15.33 -7.15
N GLU A 348 21.71 15.47 -8.33
CA GLU A 348 22.40 15.40 -9.63
C GLU A 348 23.20 16.67 -9.95
N VAL A 349 23.00 17.78 -9.24
CA VAL A 349 23.75 19.03 -9.35
C VAL A 349 24.89 19.09 -8.33
#